data_b6487de5251392032ab6c04debdb244a
#
_entry.id   b6487de5251392032ab6c04debdb244a
#
_cell.length_a   1.000
_cell.length_b   1.000
_cell.length_c   1.000
_cell.angle_alpha   90.00
_cell.angle_beta   90.00
_cell.angle_gamma   90.00
#
_symmetry.space_group_name_H-M   'P 1'
#
loop_
_entity.id
_entity.type
_entity.pdbx_description
1 polymer ?
#
loop_
_entity_poly.entity_id
_entity_poly.type
_entity_poly.pdbx_seq_one_letter_code
_entity_poly.pdbx_strand_id
1 'polypeptide(L)'
;MAYERIESPKGSLYHYTKTDLLEAILKDGRIRRFGDRECWFCTSLADTLRLMEMTVMQEGHPYVDAQGFWRKYPAFVPEDYVILQLEPRYQNGDWVRWNQELPPGCSAELLTQAKEFSELKKGFRGDLKFYQNPQVLAVAPLLEEQTPGMGMTMQL
;
A
#
# COMPACT_ATOMS: atom_id res chain seq x y z
N MET A 1 -16.72 12.28 8.30
CA MET A 1 -16.78 10.93 7.79
C MET A 1 -15.42 10.41 7.46
N ALA A 2 -15.15 9.19 7.84
CA ALA A 2 -13.83 8.62 7.59
C ALA A 2 -13.58 8.33 6.11
N TYR A 3 -14.63 8.05 5.34
CA TYR A 3 -14.48 7.80 3.90
C TYR A 3 -15.04 8.95 3.09
N GLU A 4 -14.34 9.27 2.01
CA GLU A 4 -14.74 10.34 1.14
C GLU A 4 -14.65 9.84 -0.30
N ARG A 5 -15.68 10.10 -1.11
CA ARG A 5 -15.70 9.66 -2.49
C ARG A 5 -14.76 10.53 -3.32
N ILE A 6 -13.99 9.90 -4.18
CA ILE A 6 -13.05 10.62 -5.05
C ILE A 6 -13.25 10.20 -6.50
N GLU A 7 -12.62 10.93 -7.41
CA GLU A 7 -12.64 10.55 -8.81
C GLU A 7 -11.75 9.33 -9.03
N SER A 8 -12.07 8.54 -10.03
CA SER A 8 -11.25 7.40 -10.42
C SER A 8 -9.84 7.87 -10.74
N PRO A 9 -8.81 7.26 -10.16
CA PRO A 9 -7.44 7.63 -10.48
C PRO A 9 -7.13 7.37 -11.95
N LYS A 10 -6.24 8.18 -12.51
CA LYS A 10 -5.80 8.02 -13.89
C LYS A 10 -4.39 7.47 -13.91
N GLY A 11 -4.06 6.78 -15.00
CA GLY A 11 -2.74 6.19 -15.14
C GLY A 11 -2.63 4.85 -14.43
N SER A 12 -1.41 4.38 -14.28
CA SER A 12 -1.15 3.07 -13.67
C SER A 12 -1.48 3.08 -12.19
N LEU A 13 -1.92 1.93 -11.70
CA LEU A 13 -2.15 1.70 -10.28
C LEU A 13 -1.12 0.72 -9.75
N TYR A 14 -0.75 0.87 -8.50
CA TYR A 14 0.27 0.04 -7.88
C TYR A 14 -0.32 -0.60 -6.61
N HIS A 15 -0.04 -1.88 -6.45
CA HIS A 15 -0.56 -2.64 -5.30
C HIS A 15 0.53 -3.58 -4.80
N TYR A 16 0.93 -3.44 -3.55
CA TYR A 16 1.90 -4.38 -2.99
C TYR A 16 1.15 -5.55 -2.37
N THR A 17 1.76 -6.72 -2.45
CA THR A 17 1.19 -7.94 -1.89
C THR A 17 2.30 -8.92 -1.56
N LYS A 18 1.96 -9.95 -0.84
CA LYS A 18 2.93 -10.99 -0.53
C LYS A 18 3.20 -11.85 -1.76
N THR A 19 4.45 -12.25 -1.92
CA THR A 19 4.88 -13.07 -3.05
C THR A 19 4.07 -14.37 -3.15
N ASP A 20 3.72 -14.97 -2.02
CA ASP A 20 2.99 -16.24 -2.02
C ASP A 20 1.52 -16.08 -2.46
N LEU A 21 1.00 -14.86 -2.57
CA LEU A 21 -0.35 -14.62 -3.07
C LEU A 21 -0.36 -14.31 -4.57
N LEU A 22 0.81 -14.08 -5.17
CA LEU A 22 0.91 -13.63 -6.55
C LEU A 22 0.24 -14.58 -7.53
N GLU A 23 0.52 -15.87 -7.44
CA GLU A 23 -0.02 -16.84 -8.37
C GLU A 23 -1.54 -16.85 -8.33
N ALA A 24 -2.13 -16.82 -7.14
CA ALA A 24 -3.57 -16.80 -6.98
C ALA A 24 -4.19 -15.54 -7.58
N ILE A 25 -3.55 -14.39 -7.39
CA ILE A 25 -4.03 -13.12 -7.95
C ILE A 25 -4.00 -13.18 -9.48
N LEU A 26 -2.92 -13.65 -10.07
CA LEU A 26 -2.81 -13.73 -11.52
C LEU A 26 -3.82 -14.69 -12.12
N LYS A 27 -4.07 -15.81 -11.44
CA LYS A 27 -5.05 -16.78 -11.91
C LYS A 27 -6.47 -16.23 -11.78
N ASP A 28 -6.73 -15.47 -10.72
CA ASP A 28 -8.03 -14.89 -10.45
C ASP A 28 -8.35 -13.71 -11.38
N GLY A 29 -7.32 -13.03 -11.88
CA GLY A 29 -7.49 -11.89 -12.80
C GLY A 29 -8.00 -10.64 -12.13
N ARG A 30 -7.86 -10.51 -10.82
CA ARG A 30 -8.34 -9.34 -10.08
C ARG A 30 -7.66 -9.22 -8.74
N ILE A 31 -7.70 -8.00 -8.21
CA ILE A 31 -7.33 -7.72 -6.83
C ILE A 31 -8.62 -7.73 -6.03
N ARG A 32 -8.71 -8.63 -5.08
CA ARG A 32 -9.94 -8.78 -4.29
C ARG A 32 -10.05 -7.71 -3.21
N ARG A 33 -11.28 -7.27 -2.97
CA ARG A 33 -11.55 -6.38 -1.85
C ARG A 33 -11.35 -7.15 -0.55
N PHE A 34 -11.11 -6.41 0.52
CA PHE A 34 -10.93 -7.00 1.83
C PHE A 34 -12.30 -7.10 2.51
N GLY A 35 -12.85 -8.31 2.55
CA GLY A 35 -14.20 -8.53 3.05
C GLY A 35 -15.22 -7.82 2.17
N ASP A 36 -16.06 -6.99 2.77
CA ASP A 36 -17.05 -6.20 2.03
C ASP A 36 -16.54 -4.78 1.78
N ARG A 37 -15.27 -4.57 1.92
CA ARG A 37 -14.69 -3.24 1.85
C ARG A 37 -14.00 -3.00 0.53
N GLU A 38 -12.90 -2.28 0.57
CA GLU A 38 -12.17 -1.83 -0.58
C GLU A 38 -10.90 -2.62 -0.79
N CYS A 39 -10.39 -2.62 -2.01
CA CYS A 39 -8.99 -2.91 -2.25
C CYS A 39 -8.25 -1.59 -2.47
N TRP A 40 -6.98 -1.53 -2.09
CA TRP A 40 -6.24 -0.28 -2.00
C TRP A 40 -5.07 -0.23 -2.96
N PHE A 41 -4.84 0.96 -3.52
CA PHE A 41 -3.81 1.17 -4.54
C PHE A 41 -3.12 2.50 -4.30
N CYS A 42 -1.90 2.60 -4.80
CA CYS A 42 -1.21 3.89 -4.92
C CYS A 42 -1.12 4.24 -6.40
N THR A 43 -0.82 5.48 -6.69
CA THR A 43 -0.75 5.96 -8.07
C THR A 43 0.68 6.15 -8.56
N SER A 44 1.67 5.84 -7.73
CA SER A 44 3.07 5.85 -8.12
C SER A 44 3.84 4.81 -7.34
N LEU A 45 4.99 4.41 -7.87
CA LEU A 45 5.86 3.48 -7.20
C LEU A 45 6.41 4.09 -5.90
N ALA A 46 6.77 5.37 -5.94
CA ALA A 46 7.29 6.05 -4.76
C ALA A 46 6.26 6.06 -3.62
N ASP A 47 4.99 6.33 -3.94
CA ASP A 47 3.93 6.32 -2.94
C ASP A 47 3.71 4.92 -2.38
N THR A 48 3.84 3.89 -3.23
CA THR A 48 3.68 2.51 -2.79
C THR A 48 4.78 2.14 -1.79
N LEU A 49 6.02 2.49 -2.09
CA LEU A 49 7.13 2.21 -1.17
C LEU A 49 6.97 2.98 0.13
N ARG A 50 6.51 4.23 0.05
CA ARG A 50 6.26 5.03 1.25
C ARG A 50 5.14 4.41 2.09
N LEU A 51 4.07 3.95 1.46
CA LEU A 51 2.98 3.28 2.16
C LEU A 51 3.50 2.00 2.85
N MET A 52 4.36 1.24 2.18
CA MET A 52 4.96 0.05 2.77
C MET A 52 5.80 0.40 4.00
N GLU A 53 6.53 1.54 3.97
CA GLU A 53 7.27 1.99 5.14
C GLU A 53 6.34 2.25 6.33
N MET A 54 5.16 2.76 6.07
CA MET A 54 4.20 3.09 7.12
C MET A 54 3.37 1.88 7.58
N THR A 55 3.43 0.76 6.88
CA THR A 55 2.59 -0.39 7.19
C THR A 55 3.38 -1.65 7.50
N VAL A 56 4.12 -2.18 6.54
CA VAL A 56 4.76 -3.49 6.70
C VAL A 56 6.24 -3.40 7.08
N MET A 57 6.87 -2.26 6.88
CA MET A 57 8.29 -2.08 7.22
C MET A 57 8.46 -1.44 8.59
N GLN A 58 7.67 -1.88 9.55
CA GLN A 58 7.66 -1.32 10.90
C GLN A 58 8.36 -2.25 11.92
N GLU A 59 9.33 -3.01 11.44
CA GLU A 59 10.01 -4.01 12.24
C GLU A 59 10.37 -3.50 13.63
N GLY A 60 9.99 -4.24 14.66
CA GLY A 60 10.29 -3.91 16.04
C GLY A 60 9.40 -2.86 16.69
N HIS A 61 8.57 -2.16 15.90
CA HIS A 61 7.67 -1.16 16.46
C HIS A 61 6.50 -1.84 17.19
N PRO A 62 6.08 -1.33 18.35
CA PRO A 62 4.97 -1.93 19.06
C PRO A 62 3.62 -1.56 18.47
N TYR A 63 2.67 -2.45 18.62
CA TYR A 63 1.27 -2.18 18.27
C TYR A 63 0.37 -3.03 19.17
N VAL A 64 -0.92 -2.71 19.20
CA VAL A 64 -1.90 -3.46 19.97
C VAL A 64 -2.75 -4.25 18.98
N ASP A 65 -2.82 -5.56 19.16
CA ASP A 65 -3.60 -6.40 18.25
C ASP A 65 -5.10 -6.35 18.53
N ALA A 66 -5.88 -7.06 17.75
CA ALA A 66 -7.33 -7.04 17.87
C ALA A 66 -7.85 -7.55 19.20
N GLN A 67 -7.06 -8.36 19.91
CA GLN A 67 -7.40 -8.88 21.23
C GLN A 67 -6.92 -7.98 22.37
N GLY A 68 -6.27 -6.87 22.07
CA GLY A 68 -5.77 -5.94 23.07
C GLY A 68 -4.39 -6.24 23.63
N PHE A 69 -3.67 -7.18 23.02
CA PHE A 69 -2.32 -7.52 23.50
C PHE A 69 -1.26 -6.70 22.78
N TRP A 70 -0.20 -6.34 23.51
CA TRP A 70 0.94 -5.66 22.91
C TRP A 70 1.75 -6.64 22.09
N ARG A 71 2.09 -6.22 20.88
CA ARG A 71 2.91 -7.00 19.94
C ARG A 71 3.96 -6.10 19.33
N LYS A 72 4.93 -6.70 18.67
CA LYS A 72 5.88 -5.95 17.85
C LYS A 72 5.77 -6.44 16.42
N TYR A 73 5.93 -5.52 15.49
CA TYR A 73 5.95 -5.89 14.08
C TYR A 73 7.10 -6.84 13.82
N PRO A 74 6.86 -7.90 13.03
CA PRO A 74 7.91 -8.86 12.70
C PRO A 74 8.96 -8.25 11.78
N ALA A 75 10.05 -8.95 11.57
CA ALA A 75 11.07 -8.54 10.64
C ALA A 75 10.47 -8.41 9.25
N PHE A 76 10.83 -7.33 8.54
CA PHE A 76 10.39 -7.15 7.16
C PHE A 76 11.38 -7.86 6.25
N VAL A 77 10.88 -8.78 5.43
CA VAL A 77 11.68 -9.54 4.47
C VAL A 77 11.29 -9.09 3.07
N PRO A 78 12.13 -8.28 2.40
CA PRO A 78 11.76 -7.74 1.08
C PRO A 78 11.41 -8.79 0.05
N GLU A 79 12.03 -9.96 0.12
CA GLU A 79 11.79 -11.05 -0.84
C GLU A 79 10.38 -11.64 -0.72
N ASP A 80 9.70 -11.36 0.40
CA ASP A 80 8.34 -11.86 0.60
C ASP A 80 7.28 -10.97 -0.04
N TYR A 81 7.69 -9.87 -0.68
CA TYR A 81 6.74 -8.91 -1.24
C TYR A 81 7.05 -8.58 -2.69
N VAL A 82 5.99 -8.31 -3.44
CA VAL A 82 6.07 -7.79 -4.81
C VAL A 82 5.11 -6.61 -4.92
N ILE A 83 5.36 -5.77 -5.92
CA ILE A 83 4.44 -4.68 -6.27
C ILE A 83 3.90 -4.97 -7.65
N LEU A 84 2.59 -4.92 -7.79
CA LEU A 84 1.92 -5.13 -9.07
C LEU A 84 1.61 -3.77 -9.67
N GLN A 85 2.07 -3.55 -10.89
CA GLN A 85 1.73 -2.35 -11.66
C GLN A 85 0.62 -2.71 -12.61
N LEU A 86 -0.55 -2.14 -12.40
CA LEU A 86 -1.77 -2.45 -13.13
C LEU A 86 -2.13 -1.31 -14.06
N GLU A 87 -2.61 -1.66 -15.27
CA GLU A 87 -3.21 -0.67 -16.15
C GLU A 87 -4.71 -0.75 -15.92
N PRO A 88 -5.31 0.25 -15.30
CA PRO A 88 -6.73 0.17 -14.96
C PRO A 88 -7.62 0.24 -16.17
N ARG A 89 -8.70 -0.49 -16.13
CA ARG A 89 -9.75 -0.39 -17.11
C ARG A 89 -11.00 0.15 -16.44
N TYR A 90 -11.88 0.75 -17.21
CA TYR A 90 -13.11 1.25 -16.65
C TYR A 90 -13.90 0.12 -16.02
N GLN A 91 -14.34 0.32 -14.81
CA GLN A 91 -15.19 -0.61 -14.08
C GLN A 91 -16.21 0.18 -13.28
N ASN A 92 -17.39 -0.40 -13.14
CA ASN A 92 -18.40 0.20 -12.29
C ASN A 92 -17.98 0.02 -10.85
N GLY A 93 -18.00 1.08 -10.10
CA GLY A 93 -17.65 1.05 -8.68
C GLY A 93 -17.19 2.42 -8.24
N ASP A 94 -17.16 2.60 -6.94
CA ASP A 94 -16.79 3.88 -6.36
C ASP A 94 -15.34 3.86 -5.91
N TRP A 95 -14.66 4.98 -6.13
CA TRP A 95 -13.34 5.20 -5.59
C TRP A 95 -13.47 6.08 -4.36
N VAL A 96 -12.71 5.76 -3.32
CA VAL A 96 -12.79 6.46 -2.05
C VAL A 96 -11.40 6.73 -1.49
N ARG A 97 -11.34 7.77 -0.65
CA ARG A 97 -10.18 8.04 0.18
C ARG A 97 -10.61 7.82 1.62
N TRP A 98 -9.76 7.19 2.42
CA TRP A 98 -10.03 7.05 3.83
C TRP A 98 -9.24 8.13 4.57
N ASN A 99 -9.95 8.92 5.35
CA ASN A 99 -9.33 9.96 6.16
C ASN A 99 -9.24 9.43 7.59
N GLN A 100 -8.02 9.22 8.05
CA GLN A 100 -7.82 8.72 9.39
C GLN A 100 -8.26 9.78 10.39
N GLU A 101 -9.19 9.41 11.26
CA GLU A 101 -9.67 10.32 12.28
C GLU A 101 -8.83 10.14 13.53
N LEU A 102 -8.40 11.23 14.11
CA LEU A 102 -7.59 11.22 15.32
C LEU A 102 -8.33 11.90 16.45
N PRO A 103 -8.07 11.50 17.69
CA PRO A 103 -8.72 12.15 18.83
C PRO A 103 -8.29 13.61 18.96
N PRO A 104 -9.12 14.46 19.56
CA PRO A 104 -8.75 15.86 19.78
C PRO A 104 -7.49 15.95 20.63
N GLY A 105 -6.68 16.97 20.37
CA GLY A 105 -5.47 17.20 21.15
C GLY A 105 -4.25 16.43 20.69
N CYS A 106 -4.33 15.75 19.52
CA CYS A 106 -3.17 15.07 18.97
C CYS A 106 -2.06 16.05 18.60
N SER A 107 -0.83 15.58 18.61
CA SER A 107 0.31 16.41 18.19
C SER A 107 0.21 16.77 16.71
N ALA A 108 0.82 17.88 16.32
CA ALA A 108 0.87 18.27 14.92
C ALA A 108 1.60 17.23 14.07
N GLU A 109 2.61 16.59 14.64
CA GLU A 109 3.34 15.53 13.94
C GLU A 109 2.43 14.36 13.62
N LEU A 110 1.61 13.93 14.57
CA LEU A 110 0.69 12.82 14.36
C LEU A 110 -0.37 13.17 13.31
N LEU A 111 -0.86 14.41 13.33
CA LEU A 111 -1.82 14.88 12.32
C LEU A 111 -1.19 14.85 10.93
N THR A 112 0.06 15.27 10.80
CA THR A 112 0.78 15.27 9.53
C THR A 112 0.94 13.86 9.00
N GLN A 113 1.30 12.91 9.87
CA GLN A 113 1.45 11.52 9.47
C GLN A 113 0.12 10.91 9.01
N ALA A 114 -0.96 11.20 9.72
CA ALA A 114 -2.28 10.70 9.36
C ALA A 114 -2.73 11.24 8.00
N LYS A 115 -2.45 12.52 7.74
CA LYS A 115 -2.78 13.13 6.46
C LYS A 115 -1.98 12.49 5.32
N GLU A 116 -0.70 12.29 5.52
CA GLU A 116 0.14 11.61 4.52
C GLU A 116 -0.39 10.21 4.23
N PHE A 117 -0.67 9.44 5.26
CA PHE A 117 -1.17 8.09 5.12
C PHE A 117 -2.47 8.06 4.30
N SER A 118 -3.37 8.99 4.59
CA SER A 118 -4.65 9.07 3.87
C SER A 118 -4.48 9.45 2.41
N GLU A 119 -3.47 10.24 2.08
CA GLU A 119 -3.25 10.69 0.71
C GLU A 119 -2.50 9.68 -0.16
N LEU A 120 -1.76 8.76 0.45
CA LEU A 120 -0.96 7.81 -0.31
C LEU A 120 -1.78 6.76 -1.03
N LYS A 121 -2.94 6.41 -0.52
CA LYS A 121 -3.69 5.28 -1.07
C LYS A 121 -5.07 5.67 -1.53
N LYS A 122 -5.55 4.98 -2.57
CA LYS A 122 -6.89 5.15 -3.11
C LYS A 122 -7.59 3.81 -3.05
N GLY A 123 -8.83 3.79 -2.61
CA GLY A 123 -9.60 2.57 -2.45
C GLY A 123 -10.65 2.39 -3.53
N PHE A 124 -10.77 1.18 -4.03
CA PHE A 124 -11.83 0.83 -4.96
C PHE A 124 -12.84 -0.05 -4.21
N ARG A 125 -14.10 0.34 -4.22
CA ARG A 125 -15.15 -0.44 -3.55
C ARG A 125 -15.58 -1.59 -4.43
N GLY A 126 -14.96 -2.73 -4.22
CA GLY A 126 -15.18 -3.94 -4.98
C GLY A 126 -13.87 -4.60 -5.31
N ASP A 127 -13.94 -5.65 -6.12
CA ASP A 127 -12.76 -6.31 -6.63
C ASP A 127 -12.32 -5.58 -7.90
N LEU A 128 -11.06 -5.23 -7.99
CA LEU A 128 -10.55 -4.56 -9.19
C LEU A 128 -10.04 -5.59 -10.17
N LYS A 129 -10.70 -5.68 -11.31
CA LYS A 129 -10.32 -6.62 -12.36
C LYS A 129 -9.24 -6.03 -13.26
N PHE A 130 -8.35 -6.88 -13.73
CA PHE A 130 -7.40 -6.49 -14.75
C PHE A 130 -7.54 -7.47 -15.93
N TYR A 131 -7.32 -6.97 -17.14
CA TYR A 131 -7.49 -7.76 -18.35
C TYR A 131 -6.17 -8.17 -18.97
N GLN A 132 -5.11 -7.46 -18.57
CA GLN A 132 -3.76 -7.85 -18.91
C GLN A 132 -3.05 -8.14 -17.60
N ASN A 133 -2.17 -9.13 -17.62
CA ASN A 133 -1.40 -9.43 -16.40
C ASN A 133 -0.59 -8.20 -15.99
N PRO A 134 -0.60 -7.88 -14.70
CA PRO A 134 0.19 -6.76 -14.21
C PRO A 134 1.68 -7.00 -14.40
N GLN A 135 2.42 -5.92 -14.45
CA GLN A 135 3.87 -6.01 -14.36
C GLN A 135 4.21 -6.29 -12.90
N VAL A 136 5.05 -7.29 -12.66
CA VAL A 136 5.43 -7.68 -11.30
C VAL A 136 6.80 -7.11 -11.00
N LEU A 137 6.87 -6.31 -9.94
CA LEU A 137 8.11 -5.66 -9.52
C LEU A 137 8.55 -6.27 -8.21
N ALA A 138 9.77 -6.81 -8.19
CA ALA A 138 10.34 -7.33 -6.95
C ALA A 138 10.70 -6.17 -6.03
N VAL A 139 10.38 -6.29 -4.75
CA VAL A 139 10.62 -5.20 -3.80
C VAL A 139 12.09 -5.09 -3.42
N ALA A 140 12.78 -6.20 -3.22
CA ALA A 140 14.17 -6.16 -2.76
C ALA A 140 15.08 -5.28 -3.62
N PRO A 141 15.11 -5.44 -4.96
CA PRO A 141 15.96 -4.55 -5.77
C PRO A 141 15.55 -3.09 -5.70
N LEU A 142 14.25 -2.81 -5.55
CA LEU A 142 13.79 -1.43 -5.45
C LEU A 142 14.28 -0.74 -4.19
N LEU A 143 14.35 -1.46 -3.10
CA LEU A 143 14.87 -0.91 -1.86
C LEU A 143 16.35 -0.65 -1.94
N GLU A 144 17.10 -1.51 -2.62
CA GLU A 144 18.53 -1.28 -2.83
C GLU A 144 18.75 -0.01 -3.63
N GLU A 145 17.95 0.24 -4.65
CA GLU A 145 18.07 1.47 -5.42
C GLU A 145 17.76 2.70 -4.60
N GLN A 146 16.90 2.56 -3.61
CA GLN A 146 16.52 3.68 -2.78
C GLN A 146 17.43 3.91 -1.60
N THR A 147 18.43 3.08 -1.42
CA THR A 147 19.38 3.28 -0.36
C THR A 147 20.56 4.01 -0.94
N PRO A 148 20.49 5.30 -1.09
CA PRO A 148 21.51 6.02 -1.76
C PRO A 148 22.63 6.11 -0.87
N GLY A 149 23.48 6.49 -1.20
CA GLY A 149 24.47 6.72 -0.44
C GLY A 149 25.17 5.56 -0.02
N MET A 150 24.58 4.67 0.03
CA MET A 150 25.22 3.60 0.23
C MET A 150 25.93 3.43 -0.87
N GLY A 151 25.50 3.63 -1.49
CA GLY A 151 26.01 3.62 -2.50
C GLY A 151 26.69 4.77 -2.76
N MET A 152 26.65 5.30 -2.78
CA MET A 152 27.06 6.24 -3.07
C MET A 152 27.77 6.80 -2.35
N THR A 153 27.94 6.68 -1.83
CA THR A 153 28.37 7.13 -1.24
C THR A 153 29.21 6.92 -1.03
N MET A 154 29.34 6.53 -1.20
CA MET A 154 29.78 6.29 -1.18
C MET A 154 30.45 6.34 -1.53
N GLN A 155 30.39 6.33 -1.81
CA GLN A 155 30.77 6.25 -2.21
C GLN A 155 31.48 6.59 -2.28
N LEU A 156 31.82 6.75 -2.15
CA LEU A 156 32.28 6.89 -2.29
C LEU A 156 32.82 6.94 -2.31
#